data_4c90c802fe55836c86d67897e6cdd26e
#
_entry.id   4c90c802fe55836c86d67897e6cdd26e
#
_cell.length_a   1.000
_cell.length_b   1.000
_cell.length_c   1.000
_cell.angle_alpha   90.00
_cell.angle_beta   90.00
_cell.angle_gamma   90.00
#
_symmetry.space_group_name_H-M   'P 1'
#
loop_
_entity.id
_entity.type
_entity.pdbx_description
1 polymer ?
#
loop_
_entity_poly.entity_id
_entity_poly.type
_entity_poly.pdbx_seq_one_letter_code
_entity_poly.pdbx_strand_id
1 'polypeptide(L)'
;RKRIGIRSIEFKGKDGFWLNGKPYERPLIGGNRHQDYALIGNAVPNSLHWCDAKKLRDAGMKVIRNAHCPQDPAFMDACDELGLFVIVNTPGWQFWNDAPEFAERVYSDIRQLVRRDRNHPCVWLWEPILNETWYPADFAQKILNIVSEEYPYPYCYSSCDSEARGHEVY
;
A
#
# COMPACT_ATOMS: atom_id res chain seq x y z
N ARG A 1 17.33 13.30 11.42
CA ARG A 1 15.92 13.50 11.80
C ARG A 1 15.06 12.59 10.95
N LYS A 2 14.10 11.90 11.57
CA LYS A 2 13.13 11.11 10.85
C LYS A 2 11.78 11.81 10.93
N ARG A 3 11.10 12.03 9.79
CA ARG A 3 9.75 12.58 9.75
C ARG A 3 8.77 11.48 10.14
N ILE A 4 7.82 11.79 10.94
CA ILE A 4 6.69 10.91 11.27
C ILE A 4 5.40 11.72 11.17
N GLY A 5 4.31 11.04 10.89
CA GLY A 5 2.96 11.63 10.93
C GLY A 5 2.05 10.79 11.83
N ILE A 6 1.07 11.44 12.42
CA ILE A 6 0.07 10.80 13.28
C ILE A 6 -1.29 10.99 12.65
N ARG A 7 -2.02 9.91 12.48
CA ARG A 7 -3.40 9.90 11.96
C ARG A 7 -4.17 8.72 12.53
N SER A 8 -5.49 8.81 12.48
CA SER A 8 -6.38 7.64 12.61
C SER A 8 -7.21 7.50 11.35
N ILE A 9 -7.40 6.26 10.91
CA ILE A 9 -8.30 5.91 9.81
C ILE A 9 -9.22 4.79 10.28
N GLU A 10 -10.48 4.84 9.88
CA GLU A 10 -11.46 3.84 10.24
C GLU A 10 -12.40 3.58 9.05
N PHE A 11 -12.68 2.31 8.79
CA PHE A 11 -13.73 1.88 7.86
C PHE A 11 -14.93 1.44 8.68
N LYS A 12 -16.02 2.17 8.59
CA LYS A 12 -17.23 1.93 9.38
C LYS A 12 -18.39 1.33 8.57
N GLY A 13 -18.08 0.53 7.58
CA GLY A 13 -19.06 -0.11 6.72
C GLY A 13 -19.99 0.93 6.06
N LYS A 14 -21.27 0.91 6.38
CA LYS A 14 -22.26 1.84 5.79
C LYS A 14 -22.01 3.32 6.14
N ASP A 15 -21.31 3.60 7.22
CA ASP A 15 -20.97 4.95 7.64
C ASP A 15 -19.69 5.46 6.96
N GLY A 16 -19.14 4.68 6.05
CA GLY A 16 -18.04 5.06 5.19
C GLY A 16 -16.66 5.14 5.85
N PHE A 17 -15.80 5.90 5.22
CA PHE A 17 -14.42 6.11 5.65
C PHE A 17 -14.32 7.33 6.59
N TRP A 18 -13.55 7.18 7.67
CA TRP A 18 -13.32 8.21 8.67
C TRP A 18 -11.82 8.51 8.78
N LEU A 19 -11.50 9.80 8.84
CA LEU A 19 -10.14 10.30 9.01
C LEU A 19 -10.07 11.20 10.24
N ASN A 20 -9.17 10.88 11.17
CA ASN A 20 -8.96 11.64 12.40
C ASN A 20 -10.26 11.88 13.20
N GLY A 21 -11.08 10.83 13.33
CA GLY A 21 -12.32 10.84 14.06
C GLY A 21 -13.49 11.58 13.37
N LYS A 22 -13.35 11.95 12.10
CA LYS A 22 -14.39 12.63 11.33
C LYS A 22 -14.73 11.85 10.05
N PRO A 23 -16.01 11.84 9.61
CA PRO A 23 -16.36 11.30 8.31
C PRO A 23 -15.58 11.98 7.19
N TYR A 24 -15.11 11.21 6.23
CA TYR A 24 -14.44 11.75 5.06
C TYR A 24 -15.47 11.97 3.95
N GLU A 25 -15.91 13.20 3.79
CA GLU A 25 -17.05 13.57 2.94
C GLU A 25 -16.73 13.65 1.43
N ARG A 26 -15.46 13.48 1.06
CA ARG A 26 -15.03 13.61 -0.34
C ARG A 26 -14.95 12.25 -1.01
N PRO A 27 -15.22 12.15 -2.32
CA PRO A 27 -14.98 10.92 -3.06
C PRO A 27 -13.51 10.48 -2.97
N LEU A 28 -13.27 9.21 -2.70
CA LEU A 28 -11.95 8.60 -2.70
C LEU A 28 -11.59 8.19 -4.14
N ILE A 29 -11.35 9.18 -4.99
CA ILE A 29 -10.93 8.96 -6.37
C ILE A 29 -9.45 8.60 -6.37
N GLY A 30 -9.09 7.53 -7.05
CA GLY A 30 -7.71 7.06 -7.11
C GLY A 30 -7.34 6.38 -8.40
N GLY A 31 -6.11 5.94 -8.46
CA GLY A 31 -5.56 5.22 -9.61
C GLY A 31 -4.29 4.47 -9.25
N ASN A 32 -3.85 3.63 -10.18
CA ASN A 32 -2.58 2.93 -10.07
C ASN A 32 -1.42 3.85 -10.51
N ARG A 33 -0.31 3.73 -9.81
CA ARG A 33 0.95 4.31 -10.26
C ARG A 33 2.01 3.23 -10.42
N HIS A 34 2.56 3.15 -11.62
CA HIS A 34 3.78 2.41 -11.88
C HIS A 34 4.98 3.35 -11.76
N GLN A 35 6.04 2.89 -11.11
CA GLN A 35 7.30 3.63 -11.09
C GLN A 35 8.05 3.32 -12.39
N ASP A 36 7.55 3.87 -13.47
CA ASP A 36 8.07 3.63 -14.80
C ASP A 36 8.00 4.92 -15.62
N TYR A 37 9.16 5.37 -16.11
CA TYR A 37 9.30 6.62 -16.81
C TYR A 37 9.98 6.45 -18.15
N ALA A 38 9.50 7.17 -19.17
CA ALA A 38 10.08 7.12 -20.49
C ALA A 38 11.60 7.40 -20.43
N LEU A 39 12.37 6.58 -21.11
CA LEU A 39 13.83 6.62 -21.27
C LEU A 39 14.64 6.20 -20.03
N ILE A 40 14.12 6.36 -18.81
CA ILE A 40 14.88 6.07 -17.57
C ILE A 40 14.30 4.89 -16.78
N GLY A 41 13.14 4.35 -17.18
CA GLY A 41 12.49 3.24 -16.47
C GLY A 41 12.26 3.57 -15.00
N ASN A 42 12.69 2.67 -14.12
CA ASN A 42 12.55 2.82 -12.67
C ASN A 42 13.58 3.76 -12.01
N ALA A 43 14.56 4.27 -12.74
CA ALA A 43 15.60 5.16 -12.21
C ALA A 43 15.11 6.62 -12.08
N VAL A 44 13.96 6.79 -11.49
CA VAL A 44 13.27 8.08 -11.33
C VAL A 44 13.94 8.90 -10.22
N PRO A 45 14.39 10.13 -10.47
CA PRO A 45 14.98 10.97 -9.44
C PRO A 45 13.92 11.49 -8.45
N ASN A 46 14.36 11.78 -7.20
CA ASN A 46 13.47 12.20 -6.11
C ASN A 46 12.55 13.38 -6.47
N SER A 47 13.09 14.37 -7.17
CA SER A 47 12.31 15.54 -7.62
C SER A 47 11.16 15.16 -8.55
N LEU A 48 11.34 14.14 -9.37
CA LEU A 48 10.32 13.68 -10.30
C LEU A 48 9.23 12.87 -9.58
N HIS A 49 9.59 12.09 -8.56
CA HIS A 49 8.61 11.46 -7.68
C HIS A 49 7.69 12.48 -7.02
N TRP A 50 8.25 13.58 -6.55
CA TRP A 50 7.47 14.67 -5.97
C TRP A 50 6.55 15.35 -7.01
N CYS A 51 7.08 15.62 -8.20
CA CYS A 51 6.30 16.16 -9.30
C CYS A 51 5.13 15.25 -9.70
N ASP A 52 5.33 13.92 -9.73
CA ASP A 52 4.28 12.96 -10.02
C ASP A 52 3.19 13.00 -8.96
N ALA A 53 3.56 12.90 -7.68
CA ALA A 53 2.61 12.97 -6.58
C ALA A 53 1.80 14.27 -6.63
N LYS A 54 2.45 15.40 -6.93
CA LYS A 54 1.79 16.70 -7.11
C LYS A 54 0.79 16.68 -8.26
N LYS A 55 1.15 16.16 -9.41
CA LYS A 55 0.26 16.05 -10.58
C LYS A 55 -0.97 15.18 -10.26
N LEU A 56 -0.77 14.04 -9.60
CA LEU A 56 -1.87 13.16 -9.20
C LEU A 56 -2.83 13.87 -8.24
N ARG A 57 -2.30 14.57 -7.24
CA ARG A 57 -3.10 15.38 -6.32
C ARG A 57 -3.86 16.51 -7.04
N ASP A 58 -3.19 17.24 -7.92
CA ASP A 58 -3.76 18.38 -8.64
C ASP A 58 -4.84 17.93 -9.65
N ALA A 59 -4.72 16.68 -10.15
CA ALA A 59 -5.78 16.00 -10.93
C ALA A 59 -6.99 15.57 -10.09
N GLY A 60 -6.96 15.76 -8.78
CA GLY A 60 -8.06 15.44 -7.88
C GLY A 60 -7.99 14.06 -7.23
N MET A 61 -6.96 13.28 -7.51
CA MET A 61 -6.78 11.96 -6.88
C MET A 61 -6.56 12.08 -5.37
N LYS A 62 -7.03 11.09 -4.64
CA LYS A 62 -6.91 10.98 -3.18
C LYS A 62 -6.19 9.70 -2.76
N VAL A 63 -6.35 8.64 -3.53
CA VAL A 63 -5.77 7.33 -3.27
C VAL A 63 -4.89 6.91 -4.43
N ILE A 64 -3.68 6.49 -4.14
CA ILE A 64 -2.76 5.93 -5.13
C ILE A 64 -2.44 4.50 -4.74
N ARG A 65 -2.68 3.56 -5.65
CA ARG A 65 -2.23 2.19 -5.50
C ARG A 65 -0.85 2.04 -6.13
N ASN A 66 0.10 1.58 -5.36
CA ASN A 66 1.46 1.32 -5.83
C ASN A 66 1.48 0.06 -6.69
N ALA A 67 1.17 0.17 -7.95
CA ALA A 67 1.05 -0.98 -8.84
C ALA A 67 2.40 -1.30 -9.52
N HIS A 68 2.88 -2.52 -9.48
CA HIS A 68 2.56 -3.59 -8.51
C HIS A 68 3.83 -3.94 -7.76
N CYS A 69 4.43 -2.95 -7.16
CA CYS A 69 5.67 -3.06 -6.38
C CYS A 69 5.82 -1.88 -5.43
N PRO A 70 6.63 -2.01 -4.38
CA PRO A 70 6.97 -0.91 -3.52
C PRO A 70 7.56 0.25 -4.32
N GLN A 71 7.05 1.44 -4.10
CA GLN A 71 7.58 2.64 -4.74
C GLN A 71 8.79 3.17 -3.97
N ASP A 72 9.55 4.05 -4.62
CA ASP A 72 10.67 4.75 -3.99
C ASP A 72 10.22 5.52 -2.73
N PRO A 73 11.01 5.53 -1.64
CA PRO A 73 10.69 6.31 -0.44
C PRO A 73 10.42 7.79 -0.71
N ALA A 74 11.06 8.39 -1.71
CA ALA A 74 10.80 9.79 -2.08
C ALA A 74 9.36 10.02 -2.59
N PHE A 75 8.73 9.02 -3.21
CA PHE A 75 7.32 9.09 -3.57
C PHE A 75 6.43 9.02 -2.32
N MET A 76 6.78 8.16 -1.36
CA MET A 76 6.05 8.05 -0.09
C MET A 76 6.15 9.35 0.71
N ASP A 77 7.35 9.95 0.80
CA ASP A 77 7.55 11.27 1.42
C ASP A 77 6.70 12.36 0.75
N ALA A 78 6.63 12.35 -0.58
CA ALA A 78 5.80 13.30 -1.33
C ALA A 78 4.30 13.09 -1.05
N CYS A 79 3.84 11.85 -0.96
CA CYS A 79 2.45 11.53 -0.61
C CYS A 79 2.10 12.00 0.81
N ASP A 80 3.01 11.83 1.78
CA ASP A 80 2.87 12.35 3.14
C ASP A 80 2.66 13.87 3.13
N GLU A 81 3.50 14.60 2.38
CA GLU A 81 3.45 16.07 2.31
C GLU A 81 2.20 16.59 1.60
N LEU A 82 1.77 15.89 0.56
CA LEU A 82 0.67 16.31 -0.29
C LEU A 82 -0.70 15.80 0.17
N GLY A 83 -0.75 14.94 1.17
CA GLY A 83 -1.99 14.40 1.73
C GLY A 83 -2.68 13.41 0.78
N LEU A 84 -1.90 12.57 0.10
CA LEU A 84 -2.40 11.44 -0.67
C LEU A 84 -2.40 10.18 0.21
N PHE A 85 -3.41 9.34 0.05
CA PHE A 85 -3.41 8.00 0.61
C PHE A 85 -2.72 7.02 -0.33
N VAL A 86 -2.01 6.05 0.24
CA VAL A 86 -1.29 5.04 -0.54
C VAL A 86 -1.71 3.64 -0.12
N ILE A 87 -2.06 2.82 -1.12
CA ILE A 87 -2.17 1.37 -0.97
C ILE A 87 -0.81 0.79 -1.32
N VAL A 88 -0.16 0.19 -0.34
CA VAL A 88 1.21 -0.32 -0.47
C VAL A 88 1.17 -1.78 -0.87
N ASN A 89 1.68 -2.07 -2.07
CA ASN A 89 1.72 -3.42 -2.62
C ASN A 89 3.02 -4.14 -2.29
N THR A 90 2.92 -5.47 -2.14
CA THR A 90 4.09 -6.35 -2.11
C THR A 90 4.83 -6.33 -3.45
N PRO A 91 6.15 -6.61 -3.47
CA PRO A 91 6.82 -6.91 -4.72
C PRO A 91 6.28 -8.20 -5.30
N GLY A 92 5.96 -8.20 -6.58
CA GLY A 92 5.48 -9.38 -7.29
C GLY A 92 4.43 -9.05 -8.33
N TRP A 93 4.05 -10.06 -9.05
CA TRP A 93 3.06 -10.01 -10.10
C TRP A 93 2.17 -11.24 -10.01
N GLN A 94 1.32 -11.50 -10.95
CA GLN A 94 0.36 -12.60 -11.05
C GLN A 94 1.00 -14.01 -11.09
N PHE A 95 2.06 -14.25 -10.33
CA PHE A 95 2.78 -15.52 -10.36
C PHE A 95 2.80 -16.18 -9.00
N TRP A 96 2.40 -17.44 -8.99
CA TRP A 96 2.64 -18.35 -7.90
C TRP A 96 3.71 -19.36 -8.30
N ASN A 97 4.58 -19.72 -7.37
CA ASN A 97 5.58 -20.75 -7.54
C ASN A 97 5.54 -21.66 -6.32
N ASP A 98 5.38 -22.97 -6.56
CA ASP A 98 5.28 -23.97 -5.49
C ASP A 98 6.62 -24.28 -4.80
N ALA A 99 7.73 -23.68 -5.21
CA ALA A 99 9.01 -23.82 -4.53
C ALA A 99 8.91 -23.25 -3.11
N PRO A 100 9.30 -24.00 -2.05
CA PRO A 100 9.21 -23.52 -0.66
C PRO A 100 9.95 -22.21 -0.43
N GLU A 101 11.06 -22.00 -1.12
CA GLU A 101 11.85 -20.77 -1.03
C GLU A 101 11.12 -19.56 -1.55
N PHE A 102 10.17 -19.72 -2.48
CA PHE A 102 9.37 -18.61 -3.00
C PHE A 102 8.51 -18.01 -1.88
N ALA A 103 7.75 -18.82 -1.19
CA ALA A 103 6.91 -18.38 -0.08
C ALA A 103 7.73 -17.68 1.02
N GLU A 104 8.86 -18.26 1.43
CA GLU A 104 9.72 -17.69 2.48
C GLU A 104 10.32 -16.34 2.06
N ARG A 105 10.69 -16.17 0.79
CA ARG A 105 11.14 -14.88 0.26
C ARG A 105 10.03 -13.84 0.30
N VAL A 106 8.82 -14.18 -0.13
CA VAL A 106 7.67 -13.26 -0.08
C VAL A 106 7.37 -12.86 1.36
N TYR A 107 7.40 -13.78 2.32
CA TYR A 107 7.21 -13.46 3.74
C TYR A 107 8.28 -12.48 4.26
N SER A 108 9.54 -12.69 3.86
CA SER A 108 10.63 -11.78 4.20
C SER A 108 10.44 -10.39 3.58
N ASP A 109 10.05 -10.34 2.31
CA ASP A 109 9.85 -9.09 1.59
C ASP A 109 8.73 -8.25 2.21
N ILE A 110 7.63 -8.89 2.60
CA ILE A 110 6.50 -8.21 3.25
C ILE A 110 6.93 -7.65 4.61
N ARG A 111 7.66 -8.41 5.41
CA ARG A 111 8.19 -7.90 6.69
C ARG A 111 9.05 -6.64 6.48
N GLN A 112 9.95 -6.69 5.51
CA GLN A 112 10.81 -5.56 5.19
C GLN A 112 10.01 -4.36 4.68
N LEU A 113 9.03 -4.58 3.82
CA LEU A 113 8.15 -3.55 3.29
C LEU A 113 7.38 -2.83 4.40
N VAL A 114 6.72 -3.58 5.29
CA VAL A 114 5.98 -2.99 6.40
C VAL A 114 6.92 -2.20 7.31
N ARG A 115 8.09 -2.74 7.66
CA ARG A 115 9.09 -2.05 8.48
C ARG A 115 9.60 -0.77 7.83
N ARG A 116 9.76 -0.75 6.49
CA ARG A 116 10.18 0.43 5.75
C ARG A 116 9.13 1.53 5.81
N ASP A 117 7.87 1.19 5.55
CA ASP A 117 6.84 2.17 5.23
C ASP A 117 5.85 2.47 6.37
N ARG A 118 5.83 1.67 7.44
CA ARG A 118 4.84 1.81 8.54
C ARG A 118 4.83 3.16 9.27
N ASN A 119 5.85 3.99 9.10
CA ASN A 119 5.91 5.32 9.68
C ASN A 119 5.40 6.43 8.73
N HIS A 120 5.03 6.10 7.50
CA HIS A 120 4.44 7.03 6.56
C HIS A 120 2.94 7.20 6.84
N PRO A 121 2.46 8.39 7.19
CA PRO A 121 1.03 8.63 7.43
C PRO A 121 0.18 8.48 6.17
N CYS A 122 0.76 8.52 4.98
CA CYS A 122 0.07 8.27 3.72
C CYS A 122 -0.33 6.80 3.53
N VAL A 123 0.31 5.85 4.20
CA VAL A 123 -0.08 4.43 4.08
C VAL A 123 -1.51 4.26 4.57
N TRP A 124 -2.39 3.88 3.67
CA TRP A 124 -3.82 3.71 3.91
C TRP A 124 -4.20 2.26 4.10
N LEU A 125 -3.72 1.42 3.19
CA LEU A 125 -3.93 -0.02 3.20
C LEU A 125 -2.61 -0.73 2.87
N TRP A 126 -2.47 -1.93 3.41
CA TRP A 126 -1.46 -2.89 2.99
C TRP A 126 -2.12 -3.88 2.03
N GLU A 127 -1.56 -4.03 0.85
CA GLU A 127 -1.97 -5.04 -0.14
C GLU A 127 -0.84 -6.06 -0.30
N PRO A 128 -0.73 -7.00 0.66
CA PRO A 128 0.38 -7.94 0.70
C PRO A 128 0.25 -9.09 -0.30
N ILE A 129 -0.90 -9.19 -0.95
CA ILE A 129 -1.21 -10.18 -1.98
C ILE A 129 -1.79 -9.44 -3.17
N LEU A 130 -1.22 -9.67 -4.35
CA LEU A 130 -1.76 -9.12 -5.59
C LEU A 130 -2.98 -9.91 -6.03
N ASN A 131 -3.94 -9.18 -6.60
CA ASN A 131 -5.07 -9.76 -7.29
C ASN A 131 -4.63 -10.66 -8.47
N GLU A 132 -5.52 -11.56 -8.89
CA GLU A 132 -5.29 -12.44 -10.03
C GLU A 132 -4.11 -13.42 -9.85
N THR A 133 -3.67 -13.65 -8.62
CA THR A 133 -2.61 -14.60 -8.29
C THR A 133 -3.22 -15.86 -7.69
N TRP A 134 -2.92 -17.01 -8.29
CA TRP A 134 -3.41 -18.32 -7.83
C TRP A 134 -2.52 -18.86 -6.71
N TYR A 135 -2.77 -18.48 -5.50
CA TYR A 135 -2.00 -18.84 -4.30
C TYR A 135 -2.80 -19.73 -3.34
N PRO A 136 -2.15 -20.58 -2.55
CA PRO A 136 -2.81 -21.36 -1.50
C PRO A 136 -3.42 -20.46 -0.40
N ALA A 137 -4.54 -20.89 0.17
CA ALA A 137 -5.26 -20.10 1.18
C ALA A 137 -4.45 -19.92 2.48
N ASP A 138 -3.63 -20.90 2.87
CA ASP A 138 -2.75 -20.83 4.02
C ASP A 138 -1.60 -19.83 3.82
N PHE A 139 -1.08 -19.72 2.60
CA PHE A 139 -0.14 -18.67 2.23
C PHE A 139 -0.75 -17.27 2.41
N ALA A 140 -1.96 -17.05 1.91
CA ALA A 140 -2.67 -15.79 2.08
C ALA A 140 -2.86 -15.44 3.56
N GLN A 141 -3.33 -16.39 4.36
CA GLN A 141 -3.54 -16.18 5.80
C GLN A 141 -2.23 -15.85 6.52
N LYS A 142 -1.15 -16.55 6.19
CA LYS A 142 0.16 -16.27 6.80
C LYS A 142 0.67 -14.88 6.48
N ILE A 143 0.47 -14.42 5.24
CA ILE A 143 0.84 -13.06 4.82
C ILE A 143 0.07 -12.00 5.60
N LEU A 144 -1.24 -12.14 5.75
CA LEU A 144 -2.05 -11.20 6.52
C LEU A 144 -1.61 -11.15 7.98
N ASN A 145 -1.29 -12.30 8.57
CA ASN A 145 -0.73 -12.36 9.92
C ASN A 145 0.60 -11.61 10.04
N ILE A 146 1.47 -11.73 9.04
CA ILE A 146 2.75 -11.01 9.01
C ILE A 146 2.56 -9.49 9.01
N VAL A 147 1.62 -8.98 8.23
CA VAL A 147 1.30 -7.53 8.25
C VAL A 147 0.88 -7.09 9.64
N SER A 148 -0.02 -7.83 10.29
CA SER A 148 -0.50 -7.54 11.65
C SER A 148 0.60 -7.67 12.71
N GLU A 149 1.51 -8.63 12.58
CA GLU A 149 2.68 -8.77 13.44
C GLU A 149 3.64 -7.58 13.35
N GLU A 150 3.89 -7.09 12.14
CA GLU A 150 4.82 -5.98 11.89
C GLU A 150 4.21 -4.60 12.16
N TYR A 151 2.88 -4.52 12.15
CA TYR A 151 2.13 -3.30 12.46
C TYR A 151 0.98 -3.61 13.43
N PRO A 152 1.28 -3.94 14.70
CA PRO A 152 0.29 -4.39 15.70
C PRO A 152 -0.47 -3.22 16.34
N TYR A 153 -0.92 -2.28 15.56
CA TYR A 153 -1.60 -1.08 16.04
C TYR A 153 -3.04 -1.04 15.52
N PRO A 154 -3.95 -0.36 16.23
CA PRO A 154 -5.26 -0.06 15.69
C PRO A 154 -5.16 0.63 14.33
N TYR A 155 -6.13 0.36 13.46
CA TYR A 155 -6.18 0.95 12.11
C TYR A 155 -5.10 0.44 11.16
N CYS A 156 -4.58 -0.75 11.39
CA CYS A 156 -3.82 -1.51 10.41
C CYS A 156 -4.82 -2.31 9.57
N TYR A 157 -5.04 -1.87 8.35
CA TYR A 157 -5.95 -2.54 7.43
C TYR A 157 -5.17 -3.18 6.28
N SER A 158 -5.60 -4.37 5.90
CA SER A 158 -5.09 -5.05 4.72
C SER A 158 -6.18 -5.30 3.70
N SER A 159 -5.81 -5.31 2.45
CA SER A 159 -6.65 -5.66 1.32
C SER A 159 -6.00 -6.72 0.46
N CYS A 160 -6.78 -7.45 -0.30
CA CYS A 160 -6.27 -8.41 -1.27
C CYS A 160 -7.37 -8.74 -2.29
N ASP A 161 -7.13 -9.75 -3.09
CA ASP A 161 -8.11 -10.28 -4.02
C ASP A 161 -9.39 -10.71 -3.30
N SER A 162 -10.54 -10.49 -3.93
CA SER A 162 -11.87 -10.83 -3.40
C SER A 162 -12.06 -12.32 -3.08
N GLU A 163 -11.26 -13.19 -3.68
CA GLU A 163 -11.28 -14.63 -3.41
C GLU A 163 -10.45 -15.01 -2.17
N ALA A 164 -9.57 -14.14 -1.71
CA ALA A 164 -8.78 -14.39 -0.51
C ALA A 164 -9.61 -14.18 0.74
N ARG A 165 -9.52 -15.13 1.67
CA ARG A 165 -10.18 -15.03 2.97
C ARG A 165 -9.33 -14.26 3.97
N GLY A 166 -9.97 -13.51 4.87
CA GLY A 166 -9.32 -12.87 6.00
C GLY A 166 -8.78 -11.46 5.76
N HIS A 167 -9.10 -10.83 4.63
CA HIS A 167 -8.83 -9.42 4.43
C HIS A 167 -9.95 -8.54 5.04
N GLU A 168 -9.61 -7.32 5.37
CA GLU A 168 -10.48 -6.40 6.13
C GLU A 168 -11.18 -5.39 5.23
N VAL A 169 -10.64 -5.14 4.04
CA VAL A 169 -11.18 -4.18 3.06
C VAL A 169 -11.15 -4.79 1.66
N TYR A 170 -12.26 -4.66 0.94
CA TYR A 170 -12.45 -5.11 -0.45
C TYR A 170 -12.26 -3.98 -1.45
#